data_92dc3b7b0b9658f2eca7470717a7687a
#
_entry.id   92dc3b7b0b9658f2eca7470717a7687a
#
_cell.length_a   1.000
_cell.length_b   1.000
_cell.length_c   1.000
_cell.angle_alpha   90.00
_cell.angle_beta   90.00
_cell.angle_gamma   90.00
#
_symmetry.space_group_name_H-M   'P 1'
#
loop_
_entity.id
_entity.type
_entity.pdbx_description
1 polymer ?
#
loop_
_entity_poly.entity_id
_entity_poly.type
_entity_poly.pdbx_seq_one_letter_code
_entity_poly.pdbx_strand_id
1 'polypeptide(L)'
;RRTRSPSSSASTTSRADLVAEKAPTSLRKGRFAPYGLLSPGMLWLVLFFLVPMWTLLRIAVSTKPNAFLPEYELTWRWANFSDAVTRFQPELIRSFGYAAAATVLCILIGYPLAYFLAFKAGKWRTVLLGLIMVPFFTSFLIRTIAWQTILGSDGPALGLLRTLHLTGLTDLIGLTTNGAFLNTPQAVIGGLTYNFVPFMILPIYVSLEKIDTRLVDA
;
A
#
# COMPACT_ATOMS: atom_id res chain seq x y z
N ARG A 1 2.07 -11.08 -95.43
CA ARG A 1 2.69 -10.27 -94.35
C ARG A 1 1.97 -10.46 -93.07
N ARG A 2 2.49 -11.29 -92.15
CA ARG A 2 1.95 -11.51 -90.83
C ARG A 2 2.56 -10.47 -89.90
N THR A 3 1.77 -9.62 -89.35
CA THR A 3 2.12 -8.75 -88.23
C THR A 3 1.86 -9.47 -86.90
N ARG A 4 2.92 -9.73 -86.16
CA ARG A 4 2.84 -10.23 -84.78
C ARG A 4 2.56 -9.06 -83.84
N SER A 5 1.51 -9.18 -83.05
CA SER A 5 1.25 -8.32 -81.89
C SER A 5 2.05 -8.81 -80.69
N PRO A 6 2.65 -7.93 -79.89
CA PRO A 6 3.33 -8.32 -78.67
C PRO A 6 2.29 -8.55 -77.55
N SER A 7 2.31 -9.74 -76.96
CA SER A 7 1.53 -10.09 -75.80
C SER A 7 2.16 -9.43 -74.57
N SER A 8 1.50 -8.44 -74.03
CA SER A 8 1.78 -7.86 -72.72
C SER A 8 1.38 -8.84 -71.61
N SER A 9 2.32 -9.59 -71.06
CA SER A 9 2.12 -10.35 -69.82
C SER A 9 2.28 -9.40 -68.64
N ALA A 10 1.18 -8.72 -68.27
CA ALA A 10 1.11 -8.04 -66.97
C ALA A 10 1.08 -9.13 -65.87
N SER A 11 2.21 -9.27 -65.15
CA SER A 11 2.31 -10.09 -63.97
C SER A 11 1.43 -9.50 -62.89
N THR A 12 0.29 -10.09 -62.68
CA THR A 12 -0.61 -9.79 -61.54
C THR A 12 0.10 -10.25 -60.28
N THR A 13 0.90 -9.36 -59.66
CA THR A 13 1.46 -9.60 -58.32
C THR A 13 0.29 -9.76 -57.36
N SER A 14 0.07 -10.99 -56.88
CA SER A 14 -1.03 -11.33 -55.98
C SER A 14 -0.93 -10.51 -54.71
N ARG A 15 -2.07 -9.99 -54.28
CA ARG A 15 -2.17 -9.24 -53.01
C ARG A 15 -1.67 -10.07 -51.82
N ALA A 16 -1.55 -11.38 -51.97
CA ALA A 16 -0.98 -12.32 -51.02
C ALA A 16 0.56 -12.15 -50.89
N ASP A 17 1.25 -11.80 -52.00
CA ASP A 17 2.71 -11.64 -51.96
C ASP A 17 3.14 -10.33 -51.26
N LEU A 18 2.25 -9.31 -51.31
CA LEU A 18 2.50 -8.04 -50.59
C LEU A 18 2.21 -8.14 -49.07
N VAL A 19 1.44 -9.13 -48.65
CA VAL A 19 1.17 -9.40 -47.22
C VAL A 19 2.25 -10.27 -46.61
N ALA A 20 2.89 -11.13 -47.42
CA ALA A 20 3.97 -12.02 -46.95
C ALA A 20 5.28 -11.28 -46.68
N GLU A 21 5.50 -10.10 -47.30
CA GLU A 21 6.75 -9.33 -47.15
C GLU A 21 6.81 -8.47 -45.87
N LYS A 22 5.73 -8.41 -45.08
CA LYS A 22 5.69 -7.73 -43.79
C LYS A 22 5.60 -8.65 -42.57
N ALA A 23 6.16 -9.85 -42.65
CA ALA A 23 6.43 -10.59 -41.43
C ALA A 23 7.51 -9.83 -40.64
N PRO A 24 7.22 -9.37 -39.39
CA PRO A 24 8.26 -8.74 -38.61
C PRO A 24 9.38 -9.75 -38.43
N THR A 25 10.58 -9.40 -38.90
CA THR A 25 11.81 -10.12 -38.61
C THR A 25 11.81 -10.42 -37.12
N SER A 26 11.72 -11.68 -36.78
CA SER A 26 11.82 -12.15 -35.39
C SER A 26 13.11 -11.58 -34.84
N LEU A 27 13.00 -10.52 -34.05
CA LEU A 27 14.10 -10.01 -33.26
C LEU A 27 14.57 -11.21 -32.44
N ARG A 28 15.68 -11.79 -32.85
CA ARG A 28 16.39 -12.83 -32.11
C ARG A 28 16.71 -12.21 -30.76
N LYS A 29 15.76 -12.30 -29.83
CA LYS A 29 15.86 -11.77 -28.47
C LYS A 29 17.11 -12.38 -27.85
N GLY A 30 18.19 -11.63 -27.84
CA GLY A 30 19.38 -12.01 -27.11
C GLY A 30 18.94 -12.37 -25.69
N ARG A 31 19.18 -13.61 -25.28
CA ARG A 31 18.78 -14.18 -23.98
C ARG A 31 19.16 -13.29 -22.79
N PHE A 32 20.09 -12.37 -23.00
CA PHE A 32 20.62 -11.41 -22.02
C PHE A 32 20.12 -9.96 -22.19
N ALA A 33 19.40 -9.63 -23.28
CA ALA A 33 18.89 -8.28 -23.51
C ALA A 33 18.00 -7.75 -22.37
N PRO A 34 17.06 -8.56 -21.78
CA PRO A 34 16.27 -8.09 -20.67
C PRO A 34 17.10 -7.81 -19.41
N TYR A 35 18.17 -8.60 -19.17
CA TYR A 35 19.06 -8.36 -18.03
C TYR A 35 19.91 -7.10 -18.20
N GLY A 36 20.31 -6.77 -19.41
CA GLY A 36 21.02 -5.52 -19.72
C GLY A 36 20.14 -4.29 -19.49
N LEU A 37 18.86 -4.35 -19.85
CA LEU A 37 17.90 -3.28 -19.61
C LEU A 37 17.53 -3.11 -18.12
N LEU A 38 17.52 -4.23 -17.36
CA LEU A 38 17.24 -4.22 -15.93
C LEU A 38 18.46 -3.85 -15.08
N SER A 39 19.69 -3.97 -15.64
CA SER A 39 20.94 -3.81 -14.86
C SER A 39 21.08 -2.46 -14.15
N PRO A 40 20.70 -1.29 -14.72
CA PRO A 40 20.82 -0.03 -13.99
C PRO A 40 19.91 0.04 -12.77
N GLY A 41 18.66 -0.44 -12.92
CA GLY A 41 17.71 -0.50 -11.81
C GLY A 41 18.13 -1.50 -10.73
N MET A 42 18.61 -2.69 -11.13
CA MET A 42 19.12 -3.70 -10.21
C MET A 42 20.37 -3.21 -9.48
N LEU A 43 21.30 -2.57 -10.17
CA LEU A 43 22.49 -1.99 -9.54
C LEU A 43 22.12 -0.94 -8.48
N TRP A 44 21.19 -0.05 -8.83
CA TRP A 44 20.67 0.96 -7.89
C TRP A 44 20.05 0.31 -6.67
N LEU A 45 19.21 -0.69 -6.86
CA LEU A 45 18.55 -1.42 -5.78
C LEU A 45 19.56 -2.13 -4.88
N VAL A 46 20.55 -2.83 -5.48
CA VAL A 46 21.63 -3.49 -4.72
C VAL A 46 22.40 -2.47 -3.90
N LEU A 47 22.82 -1.35 -4.51
CA LEU A 47 23.64 -0.34 -3.82
C LEU A 47 22.87 0.33 -2.67
N PHE A 48 21.64 0.78 -2.91
CA PHE A 48 20.88 1.57 -1.95
C PHE A 48 20.02 0.75 -1.00
N PHE A 49 19.81 -0.52 -1.27
CA PHE A 49 19.03 -1.40 -0.41
C PHE A 49 19.89 -2.47 0.27
N LEU A 50 20.65 -3.28 -0.50
CA LEU A 50 21.40 -4.38 0.09
C LEU A 50 22.61 -3.91 0.92
N VAL A 51 23.28 -2.83 0.52
CA VAL A 51 24.43 -2.32 1.29
C VAL A 51 24.01 -1.82 2.69
N PRO A 52 22.96 -0.97 2.81
CA PRO A 52 22.43 -0.60 4.14
C PRO A 52 21.91 -1.79 4.94
N MET A 53 21.19 -2.74 4.29
CA MET A 53 20.71 -3.95 4.96
C MET A 53 21.86 -4.80 5.51
N TRP A 54 22.92 -4.97 4.72
CA TRP A 54 24.13 -5.65 5.18
C TRP A 54 24.78 -4.95 6.39
N THR A 55 24.87 -3.62 6.34
CA THR A 55 25.41 -2.82 7.45
C THR A 55 24.56 -2.99 8.71
N LEU A 56 23.23 -2.95 8.59
CA LEU A 56 22.32 -3.20 9.72
C LEU A 56 22.47 -4.61 10.28
N LEU A 57 22.57 -5.64 9.42
CA LEU A 57 22.80 -7.01 9.85
C LEU A 57 24.14 -7.16 10.59
N ARG A 58 25.20 -6.54 10.07
CA ARG A 58 26.52 -6.52 10.73
C ARG A 58 26.43 -5.89 12.12
N ILE A 59 25.76 -4.74 12.25
CA ILE A 59 25.58 -4.06 13.53
C ILE A 59 24.73 -4.92 14.48
N ALA A 60 23.69 -5.58 13.99
CA ALA A 60 22.81 -6.41 14.81
C ALA A 60 23.51 -7.60 15.49
N VAL A 61 24.56 -8.15 14.87
CA VAL A 61 25.39 -9.24 15.45
C VAL A 61 26.66 -8.73 16.14
N SER A 62 26.84 -7.40 16.19
CA SER A 62 27.99 -6.75 16.81
C SER A 62 27.69 -6.38 18.25
N THR A 63 28.76 -6.22 19.05
CA THR A 63 28.66 -5.70 20.41
C THR A 63 29.26 -4.29 20.44
N LYS A 64 28.69 -3.41 21.26
CA LYS A 64 29.21 -2.08 21.50
C LYS A 64 30.04 -2.11 22.80
N PRO A 65 31.37 -2.13 22.72
CA PRO A 65 32.21 -2.28 23.91
C PRO A 65 32.17 -1.05 24.81
N ASN A 66 31.91 0.14 24.25
CA ASN A 66 31.81 1.38 24.99
C ASN A 66 30.60 2.20 24.56
N ALA A 67 29.81 2.67 25.54
CA ALA A 67 28.59 3.48 25.26
C ALA A 67 28.90 4.83 24.59
N PHE A 68 30.09 5.36 24.78
CA PHE A 68 30.50 6.69 24.32
C PHE A 68 31.20 6.69 22.95
N LEU A 69 31.68 5.54 22.47
CA LEU A 69 32.31 5.42 21.16
C LEU A 69 31.36 4.83 20.12
N PRO A 70 31.35 5.35 18.88
CA PRO A 70 30.49 4.83 17.82
C PRO A 70 30.99 3.52 17.18
N GLU A 71 32.03 2.90 17.78
CA GLU A 71 32.63 1.69 17.24
C GLU A 71 31.83 0.44 17.62
N TYR A 72 31.52 -0.38 16.63
CA TYR A 72 30.88 -1.67 16.79
C TYR A 72 31.87 -2.77 16.45
N GLU A 73 32.14 -3.66 17.39
CA GLU A 73 32.99 -4.84 17.19
C GLU A 73 32.12 -6.02 16.70
N LEU A 74 32.50 -6.62 15.60
CA LEU A 74 31.82 -7.79 15.05
C LEU A 74 32.11 -9.02 15.91
N THR A 75 31.20 -9.37 16.80
CA THR A 75 31.36 -10.47 17.77
C THR A 75 30.50 -11.68 17.46
N TRP A 76 29.69 -11.62 16.37
CA TRP A 76 28.73 -12.68 15.99
C TRP A 76 27.77 -13.08 17.11
N ARG A 77 27.37 -12.10 17.94
CA ARG A 77 26.50 -12.35 19.07
C ARG A 77 25.03 -12.47 18.65
N TRP A 78 24.60 -13.68 18.36
CA TRP A 78 23.22 -14.00 18.00
C TRP A 78 22.23 -13.77 19.14
N ALA A 79 22.72 -13.79 20.39
CA ALA A 79 21.91 -13.48 21.56
C ALA A 79 21.28 -12.08 21.51
N ASN A 80 21.85 -11.13 20.74
CA ASN A 80 21.25 -9.80 20.57
C ASN A 80 19.81 -9.85 20.05
N PHE A 81 19.48 -10.84 19.22
CA PHE A 81 18.12 -11.02 18.69
C PHE A 81 17.15 -11.49 19.77
N SER A 82 17.56 -12.47 20.60
CA SER A 82 16.72 -12.93 21.71
C SER A 82 16.57 -11.84 22.79
N ASP A 83 17.65 -11.10 23.09
CA ASP A 83 17.64 -9.98 24.02
C ASP A 83 16.70 -8.86 23.53
N ALA A 84 16.72 -8.56 22.22
CA ALA A 84 15.82 -7.60 21.61
C ALA A 84 14.35 -8.06 21.68
N VAL A 85 14.06 -9.32 21.32
CA VAL A 85 12.71 -9.85 21.38
C VAL A 85 12.17 -9.84 22.80
N THR A 86 12.94 -10.30 23.78
CA THR A 86 12.51 -10.33 25.18
C THR A 86 12.29 -8.93 25.74
N ARG A 87 13.18 -7.99 25.39
CA ARG A 87 13.10 -6.60 25.84
C ARG A 87 11.89 -5.88 25.28
N PHE A 88 11.55 -6.10 24.02
CA PHE A 88 10.46 -5.42 23.30
C PHE A 88 9.20 -6.29 23.13
N GLN A 89 9.14 -7.43 23.83
CA GLN A 89 7.99 -8.34 23.76
C GLN A 89 6.64 -7.65 24.09
N PRO A 90 6.53 -6.78 25.12
CA PRO A 90 5.26 -6.13 25.43
C PRO A 90 4.81 -5.20 24.30
N GLU A 91 5.76 -4.46 23.69
CA GLU A 91 5.51 -3.54 22.57
C GLU A 91 5.11 -4.31 21.32
N LEU A 92 5.75 -5.45 21.05
CA LEU A 92 5.40 -6.33 19.93
C LEU A 92 3.98 -6.85 20.07
N ILE A 93 3.62 -7.40 21.24
CA ILE A 93 2.27 -7.92 21.49
C ILE A 93 1.22 -6.82 21.34
N ARG A 94 1.46 -5.64 21.90
CA ARG A 94 0.57 -4.48 21.75
C ARG A 94 0.41 -4.06 20.31
N SER A 95 1.52 -3.99 19.55
CA SER A 95 1.50 -3.62 18.13
C SER A 95 0.67 -4.60 17.29
N PHE A 96 0.84 -5.90 17.52
CA PHE A 96 0.02 -6.93 16.86
C PHE A 96 -1.46 -6.80 17.23
N GLY A 97 -1.76 -6.56 18.52
CA GLY A 97 -3.12 -6.34 18.98
C GLY A 97 -3.78 -5.12 18.33
N TYR A 98 -3.07 -3.99 18.27
CA TYR A 98 -3.59 -2.77 17.63
C TYR A 98 -3.76 -2.96 16.13
N ALA A 99 -2.81 -3.61 15.45
CA ALA A 99 -2.93 -3.92 14.03
C ALA A 99 -4.11 -4.83 13.73
N ALA A 100 -4.32 -5.88 14.52
CA ALA A 100 -5.45 -6.79 14.38
C ALA A 100 -6.79 -6.05 14.59
N ALA A 101 -6.90 -5.24 15.64
CA ALA A 101 -8.09 -4.45 15.91
C ALA A 101 -8.39 -3.44 14.78
N ALA A 102 -7.36 -2.72 14.30
CA ALA A 102 -7.49 -1.80 13.18
C ALA A 102 -7.91 -2.53 11.88
N THR A 103 -7.37 -3.72 11.63
CA THR A 103 -7.75 -4.53 10.46
C THR A 103 -9.21 -4.94 10.52
N VAL A 104 -9.68 -5.42 11.68
CA VAL A 104 -11.09 -5.76 11.87
C VAL A 104 -11.99 -4.55 11.64
N LEU A 105 -11.65 -3.39 12.18
CA LEU A 105 -12.39 -2.14 11.94
C LEU A 105 -12.36 -1.73 10.48
N CYS A 106 -11.22 -1.86 9.80
CA CYS A 106 -11.12 -1.58 8.36
C CYS A 106 -12.05 -2.48 7.54
N ILE A 107 -12.18 -3.77 7.91
CA ILE A 107 -13.11 -4.69 7.24
C ILE A 107 -14.55 -4.30 7.54
N LEU A 108 -14.89 -4.06 8.83
CA LEU A 108 -16.24 -3.71 9.26
C LEU A 108 -16.75 -2.41 8.61
N ILE A 109 -15.89 -1.44 8.38
CA ILE A 109 -16.25 -0.17 7.72
C ILE A 109 -16.10 -0.32 6.21
N GLY A 110 -15.00 -0.91 5.75
CA GLY A 110 -14.64 -0.99 4.34
C GLY A 110 -15.55 -1.89 3.53
N TYR A 111 -15.95 -3.04 4.07
CA TYR A 111 -16.81 -3.98 3.35
C TYR A 111 -18.21 -3.41 3.05
N PRO A 112 -18.97 -2.87 4.03
CA PRO A 112 -20.27 -2.27 3.74
C PRO A 112 -20.18 -1.09 2.77
N LEU A 113 -19.13 -0.28 2.90
CA LEU A 113 -18.93 0.86 2.00
C LEU A 113 -18.57 0.42 0.58
N ALA A 114 -17.69 -0.58 0.43
CA ALA A 114 -17.37 -1.18 -0.87
C ALA A 114 -18.61 -1.85 -1.50
N TYR A 115 -19.41 -2.56 -0.72
CA TYR A 115 -20.66 -3.15 -1.16
C TYR A 115 -21.66 -2.09 -1.65
N PHE A 116 -21.83 -1.02 -0.89
CA PHE A 116 -22.67 0.11 -1.28
C PHE A 116 -22.20 0.73 -2.60
N LEU A 117 -20.90 0.93 -2.77
CA LEU A 117 -20.30 1.48 -3.99
C LEU A 117 -20.49 0.56 -5.19
N ALA A 118 -20.34 -0.75 -5.01
CA ALA A 118 -20.45 -1.71 -6.10
C ALA A 118 -21.89 -1.87 -6.60
N PHE A 119 -22.87 -1.96 -5.68
CA PHE A 119 -24.24 -2.37 -6.04
C PHE A 119 -25.29 -1.27 -5.89
N LYS A 120 -25.09 -0.25 -5.02
CA LYS A 120 -26.13 0.74 -4.71
C LYS A 120 -25.80 2.17 -5.11
N ALA A 121 -24.56 2.54 -5.32
CA ALA A 121 -24.16 3.93 -5.58
C ALA A 121 -24.56 4.45 -6.97
N GLY A 122 -24.83 3.59 -7.95
CA GLY A 122 -25.27 3.97 -9.30
C GLY A 122 -24.41 5.09 -9.91
N LYS A 123 -25.06 6.20 -10.34
CA LYS A 123 -24.36 7.35 -10.95
C LYS A 123 -23.40 8.10 -10.03
N TRP A 124 -23.56 7.96 -8.71
CA TRP A 124 -22.71 8.61 -7.72
C TRP A 124 -21.42 7.85 -7.43
N ARG A 125 -21.26 6.65 -7.95
CA ARG A 125 -20.13 5.75 -7.72
C ARG A 125 -18.78 6.44 -7.94
N THR A 126 -18.60 7.10 -9.09
CA THR A 126 -17.34 7.78 -9.44
C THR A 126 -17.02 8.91 -8.48
N VAL A 127 -18.04 9.71 -8.09
CA VAL A 127 -17.85 10.81 -7.14
C VAL A 127 -17.47 10.30 -5.76
N LEU A 128 -18.15 9.26 -5.28
CA LEU A 128 -17.85 8.65 -3.99
C LEU A 128 -16.48 7.98 -3.95
N LEU A 129 -16.08 7.28 -5.01
CA LEU A 129 -14.72 6.75 -5.15
C LEU A 129 -13.68 7.86 -5.13
N GLY A 130 -13.93 8.95 -5.86
CA GLY A 130 -13.09 10.14 -5.83
C GLY A 130 -12.95 10.71 -4.41
N LEU A 131 -14.05 10.84 -3.67
CA LEU A 131 -14.06 11.35 -2.31
C LEU A 131 -13.27 10.46 -1.34
N ILE A 132 -13.37 9.14 -1.48
CA ILE A 132 -12.58 8.19 -0.69
C ILE A 132 -11.08 8.32 -1.02
N MET A 133 -10.75 8.69 -2.26
CA MET A 133 -9.37 8.86 -2.70
C MET A 133 -8.76 10.22 -2.31
N VAL A 134 -9.56 11.25 -2.06
CA VAL A 134 -9.07 12.59 -1.68
C VAL A 134 -8.02 12.56 -0.55
N PRO A 135 -8.20 11.79 0.55
CA PRO A 135 -7.19 11.71 1.61
C PRO A 135 -5.82 11.19 1.14
N PHE A 136 -5.76 10.43 0.04
CA PHE A 136 -4.48 9.91 -0.48
C PHE A 136 -3.58 11.00 -1.06
N PHE A 137 -4.19 12.05 -1.61
CA PHE A 137 -3.43 13.18 -2.14
C PHE A 137 -2.84 14.07 -1.05
N THR A 138 -3.23 13.84 0.21
CA THR A 138 -2.65 14.52 1.36
C THR A 138 -1.48 13.70 1.91
N SER A 139 -0.39 14.37 2.25
CA SER A 139 0.77 13.72 2.86
C SER A 139 0.37 12.95 4.13
N PHE A 140 0.91 11.74 4.29
CA PHE A 140 0.72 10.92 5.50
C PHE A 140 1.11 11.70 6.78
N LEU A 141 2.20 12.47 6.71
CA LEU A 141 2.66 13.27 7.85
C LEU A 141 1.63 14.34 8.26
N ILE A 142 1.07 15.07 7.27
CA ILE A 142 0.05 16.09 7.53
C ILE A 142 -1.21 15.46 8.13
N ARG A 143 -1.65 14.31 7.63
CA ARG A 143 -2.79 13.56 8.20
C ARG A 143 -2.54 13.14 9.64
N THR A 144 -1.34 12.67 9.94
CA THR A 144 -0.97 12.25 11.30
C THR A 144 -0.95 13.45 12.25
N ILE A 145 -0.41 14.59 11.84
CA ILE A 145 -0.42 15.82 12.63
C ILE A 145 -1.86 16.31 12.85
N ALA A 146 -2.69 16.31 11.81
CA ALA A 146 -4.09 16.68 11.92
C ALA A 146 -4.85 15.77 12.90
N TRP A 147 -4.61 14.46 12.85
CA TRP A 147 -5.16 13.49 13.78
C TRP A 147 -4.76 13.79 15.23
N GLN A 148 -3.48 14.08 15.46
CA GLN A 148 -2.98 14.46 16.78
C GLN A 148 -3.61 15.77 17.27
N THR A 149 -3.78 16.75 16.38
CA THR A 149 -4.42 18.02 16.72
C THR A 149 -5.91 17.84 17.06
N ILE A 150 -6.63 16.99 16.33
CA ILE A 150 -8.05 16.72 16.57
C ILE A 150 -8.25 16.01 17.92
N LEU A 151 -7.37 15.08 18.25
CA LEU A 151 -7.46 14.26 19.48
C LEU A 151 -6.71 14.87 20.68
N GLY A 152 -6.02 16.00 20.48
CA GLY A 152 -5.30 16.69 21.56
C GLY A 152 -6.23 17.16 22.67
N SER A 153 -5.63 17.54 23.82
CA SER A 153 -6.35 18.02 24.99
C SER A 153 -7.21 19.26 24.75
N ASP A 154 -6.79 20.10 23.79
CA ASP A 154 -7.52 21.31 23.35
C ASP A 154 -8.14 21.11 21.96
N GLY A 155 -8.18 19.87 21.48
CA GLY A 155 -8.71 19.54 20.17
C GLY A 155 -10.23 19.59 20.08
N PRO A 156 -10.77 19.73 18.85
CA PRO A 156 -12.21 19.85 18.63
C PRO A 156 -12.98 18.57 19.05
N ALA A 157 -12.35 17.41 19.02
CA ALA A 157 -12.98 16.16 19.46
C ALA A 157 -13.36 16.20 20.96
N LEU A 158 -12.42 16.63 21.78
CA LEU A 158 -12.66 16.76 23.23
C LEU A 158 -13.59 17.95 23.54
N GLY A 159 -13.46 19.05 22.80
CA GLY A 159 -14.37 20.18 22.90
C GLY A 159 -15.84 19.80 22.66
N LEU A 160 -16.09 19.02 21.60
CA LEU A 160 -17.42 18.52 21.29
C LEU A 160 -17.97 17.62 22.42
N LEU A 161 -17.16 16.71 22.95
CA LEU A 161 -17.56 15.81 24.04
C LEU A 161 -17.85 16.54 25.34
N ARG A 162 -17.08 17.59 25.66
CA ARG A 162 -17.33 18.46 26.80
C ARG A 162 -18.66 19.20 26.64
N THR A 163 -18.95 19.72 25.45
CA THR A 163 -20.22 20.41 25.13
C THR A 163 -21.41 19.46 25.22
N LEU A 164 -21.23 18.21 24.82
CA LEU A 164 -22.27 17.17 24.90
C LEU A 164 -22.39 16.52 26.30
N HIS A 165 -21.57 16.91 27.28
CA HIS A 165 -21.49 16.32 28.63
C HIS A 165 -21.20 14.82 28.64
N LEU A 166 -20.51 14.30 27.59
CA LEU A 166 -20.19 12.88 27.42
C LEU A 166 -18.82 12.48 27.98
N THR A 167 -18.09 13.41 28.57
CA THR A 167 -16.72 13.15 29.08
C THR A 167 -16.69 12.03 30.15
N GLY A 168 -17.69 11.96 31.03
CA GLY A 168 -17.78 10.90 32.00
C GLY A 168 -18.00 9.51 31.39
N LEU A 169 -18.73 9.42 30.29
CA LEU A 169 -18.95 8.17 29.55
C LEU A 169 -17.68 7.72 28.85
N THR A 170 -16.92 8.63 28.27
CA THR A 170 -15.66 8.29 27.57
C THR A 170 -14.57 7.84 28.53
N ASP A 171 -14.54 8.36 29.75
CA ASP A 171 -13.63 7.89 30.79
C ASP A 171 -14.04 6.49 31.29
N LEU A 172 -15.34 6.23 31.42
CA LEU A 172 -15.85 4.93 31.85
C LEU A 172 -15.53 3.79 30.86
N ILE A 173 -15.58 4.07 29.56
CA ILE A 173 -15.24 3.11 28.50
C ILE A 173 -13.75 3.14 28.12
N GLY A 174 -12.92 3.88 28.85
CA GLY A 174 -11.47 3.94 28.62
C GLY A 174 -11.05 4.59 27.30
N LEU A 175 -11.93 5.40 26.70
CA LEU A 175 -11.61 6.14 25.48
C LEU A 175 -10.68 7.34 25.73
N THR A 176 -10.69 7.87 26.96
CA THR A 176 -9.83 8.96 27.40
C THR A 176 -8.95 8.52 28.57
N THR A 177 -7.75 9.05 28.62
CA THR A 177 -6.83 8.90 29.76
C THR A 177 -6.46 10.28 30.25
N ASN A 178 -6.79 10.58 31.51
CA ASN A 178 -6.59 11.92 32.10
C ASN A 178 -7.25 13.05 31.28
N GLY A 179 -8.44 12.77 30.74
CA GLY A 179 -9.18 13.74 29.93
C GLY A 179 -8.58 14.06 28.56
N ALA A 180 -7.75 13.18 28.02
CA ALA A 180 -7.20 13.29 26.67
C ALA A 180 -7.35 11.98 25.90
N PHE A 181 -7.61 12.07 24.60
CA PHE A 181 -7.62 10.91 23.69
C PHE A 181 -6.21 10.51 23.26
N LEU A 182 -5.28 11.48 23.22
CA LEU A 182 -3.92 11.24 22.78
C LEU A 182 -3.25 10.22 23.72
N ASN A 183 -2.39 9.37 23.15
CA ASN A 183 -1.68 8.29 23.84
C ASN A 183 -2.58 7.16 24.38
N THR A 184 -3.81 7.06 23.89
CA THR A 184 -4.67 5.92 24.19
C THR A 184 -4.57 4.85 23.08
N PRO A 185 -4.78 3.56 23.42
CA PRO A 185 -4.88 2.49 22.42
C PRO A 185 -5.91 2.79 21.33
N GLN A 186 -7.04 3.37 21.72
CA GLN A 186 -8.17 3.73 20.86
C GLN A 186 -7.77 4.80 19.84
N ALA A 187 -7.00 5.81 20.25
CA ALA A 187 -6.49 6.84 19.34
C ALA A 187 -5.54 6.23 18.29
N VAL A 188 -4.70 5.27 18.68
CA VAL A 188 -3.80 4.57 17.77
C VAL A 188 -4.60 3.71 16.79
N ILE A 189 -5.53 2.89 17.30
CA ILE A 189 -6.37 2.02 16.46
C ILE A 189 -7.24 2.85 15.50
N GLY A 190 -7.84 3.94 15.98
CA GLY A 190 -8.62 4.87 15.15
C GLY A 190 -7.79 5.53 14.06
N GLY A 191 -6.58 6.00 14.39
CA GLY A 191 -5.65 6.59 13.43
C GLY A 191 -5.17 5.61 12.37
N LEU A 192 -4.85 4.36 12.76
CA LEU A 192 -4.53 3.29 11.84
C LEU A 192 -5.72 2.99 10.92
N THR A 193 -6.91 2.82 11.49
CA THR A 193 -8.14 2.57 10.73
C THR A 193 -8.38 3.68 9.70
N TYR A 194 -8.36 4.94 10.11
CA TYR A 194 -8.53 6.09 9.23
C TYR A 194 -7.53 6.08 8.05
N ASN A 195 -6.27 5.76 8.34
CA ASN A 195 -5.24 5.73 7.30
C ASN A 195 -5.37 4.55 6.34
N PHE A 196 -5.86 3.40 6.79
CA PHE A 196 -5.87 2.15 6.01
C PHE A 196 -7.24 1.77 5.42
N VAL A 197 -8.35 2.35 5.89
CA VAL A 197 -9.70 2.08 5.34
C VAL A 197 -9.76 2.24 3.82
N PRO A 198 -9.22 3.29 3.17
CA PRO A 198 -9.28 3.41 1.72
C PRO A 198 -8.55 2.28 0.98
N PHE A 199 -7.41 1.81 1.54
CA PHE A 199 -6.67 0.66 0.99
C PHE A 199 -7.46 -0.64 1.10
N MET A 200 -8.38 -0.75 2.06
CA MET A 200 -9.28 -1.89 2.19
C MET A 200 -10.47 -1.80 1.24
N ILE A 201 -11.07 -0.61 1.10
CA ILE A 201 -12.25 -0.39 0.25
C ILE A 201 -11.97 -0.72 -1.20
N LEU A 202 -10.85 -0.24 -1.76
CA LEU A 202 -10.56 -0.35 -3.19
C LEU A 202 -10.46 -1.80 -3.69
N PRO A 203 -9.66 -2.70 -3.08
CA PRO A 203 -9.58 -4.09 -3.53
C PRO A 203 -10.90 -4.83 -3.37
N ILE A 204 -11.63 -4.58 -2.28
CA ILE A 204 -12.95 -5.20 -2.04
C ILE A 204 -13.94 -4.71 -3.11
N TYR A 205 -13.97 -3.41 -3.37
CA TYR A 205 -14.83 -2.82 -4.40
C TYR A 205 -14.55 -3.41 -5.77
N VAL A 206 -13.28 -3.47 -6.20
CA VAL A 206 -12.88 -4.04 -7.50
C VAL A 206 -13.25 -5.53 -7.59
N SER A 207 -13.19 -6.25 -6.48
CA SER A 207 -13.58 -7.66 -6.44
C SER A 207 -15.10 -7.83 -6.55
N LEU A 208 -15.86 -7.00 -5.83
CA LEU A 208 -17.32 -7.01 -5.87
C LEU A 208 -17.89 -6.56 -7.22
N GLU A 209 -17.26 -5.58 -7.86
CA GLU A 209 -17.69 -5.09 -9.18
C GLU A 209 -17.63 -6.16 -10.28
N LYS A 210 -16.77 -7.18 -10.12
CA LYS A 210 -16.66 -8.29 -11.07
C LYS A 210 -17.76 -9.35 -10.91
N ILE A 211 -18.53 -9.30 -9.83
CA ILE A 211 -19.61 -10.26 -9.56
C ILE A 211 -20.81 -9.85 -10.41
N ASP A 212 -21.37 -10.81 -11.16
CA ASP A 212 -22.62 -10.61 -11.91
C ASP A 212 -23.77 -10.34 -10.92
N THR A 213 -24.43 -9.18 -11.09
CA THR A 213 -25.54 -8.76 -10.22
C THR A 213 -26.69 -9.76 -10.21
N ARG A 214 -26.85 -10.56 -11.28
CA ARG A 214 -27.87 -11.62 -11.35
C ARG A 214 -27.68 -12.72 -10.30
N LEU A 215 -26.45 -12.89 -9.78
CA LEU A 215 -26.14 -13.86 -8.72
C LEU A 215 -26.41 -13.30 -7.31
N VAL A 216 -26.60 -12.01 -7.18
CA VAL A 216 -26.85 -11.34 -5.90
C VAL A 216 -28.35 -11.25 -5.63
N ASP A 217 -29.19 -11.29 -6.68
CA ASP A 217 -30.64 -11.17 -6.61
C ASP A 217 -31.34 -12.56 -6.60
N ALA A 218 -30.60 -13.67 -6.64
CA ALA A 218 -31.07 -15.04 -6.59
C ALA A 218 -31.01 -15.61 -5.18
#